data_f61772b1ecc31b812dccdd7e3de93984
#
_entry.id   f61772b1ecc31b812dccdd7e3de93984
#
_cell.length_a   1.000
_cell.length_b   1.000
_cell.length_c   1.000
_cell.angle_alpha   90.00
_cell.angle_beta   90.00
_cell.angle_gamma   90.00
#
_symmetry.space_group_name_H-M   'P 1'
#
loop_
_entity.id
_entity.type
_entity.pdbx_description
1 polymer ?
#
loop_
_entity_poly.entity_id
_entity_poly.type
_entity_poly.pdbx_seq_one_letter_code
_entity_poly.pdbx_strand_id
1 'polypeptide(L)'
;MRVHIVDPSAYTPPYDHALCGALAGAGAEVELYTSRFAYGPVAPAHGYRRREFFYRATRLAPGDSPAAQRARRLLKLAEHVPDMLRYRRAALAADVVHFQWLAVQQLDSRLLPGGRGAQAWGRPPLVLTAHDVLPREGGARRRAAQRRLYDRFDALVVHSEHGRARLTQELGVDAARVHVIPHGVFAHLAEQSAGEHPLALGEPAAPPAFHTDKPVVLFFGLLRPYKGLDVLLDAWKGIENAELWIVGMPRMDISSLLADLDRSSVRFVPRFVSDAELPGYFRRADLVVLPYREIEQSGVLFTALAFGKPVLVSDVGGFAELAAAGAARAVPPGDASALHGALVELLGDRAALAALAQRARALAAGDYAWETIARRTLALYESLLRENPRR
;
A
#
# COMPACT_ATOMS: atom_id res chain seq x y z
N MET A 1 -12.33 -14.73 -18.58
CA MET A 1 -11.39 -13.63 -18.91
C MET A 1 -10.06 -13.94 -18.26
N ARG A 2 -8.97 -13.94 -19.05
CA ARG A 2 -7.61 -14.16 -18.54
C ARG A 2 -6.94 -12.81 -18.24
N VAL A 3 -6.52 -12.63 -16.98
CA VAL A 3 -5.94 -11.39 -16.47
C VAL A 3 -4.49 -11.63 -16.03
N HIS A 4 -3.57 -10.81 -16.53
CA HIS A 4 -2.22 -10.74 -16.00
C HIS A 4 -2.11 -9.56 -15.04
N ILE A 5 -1.83 -9.82 -13.77
CA ILE A 5 -1.41 -8.82 -12.78
C ILE A 5 0.12 -8.79 -12.79
N VAL A 6 0.72 -7.60 -12.83
CA VAL A 6 2.16 -7.45 -13.06
C VAL A 6 2.79 -6.51 -12.04
N ASP A 7 3.61 -7.06 -11.15
CA ASP A 7 4.51 -6.33 -10.27
C ASP A 7 5.94 -6.86 -10.43
N PRO A 8 6.72 -6.31 -11.36
CA PRO A 8 8.05 -6.84 -11.66
C PRO A 8 9.00 -6.89 -10.47
N SER A 9 8.82 -6.02 -9.50
CA SER A 9 9.73 -5.87 -8.36
C SER A 9 9.20 -6.42 -7.05
N ALA A 10 7.99 -6.99 -7.05
CA ALA A 10 7.29 -7.44 -5.84
C ALA A 10 7.26 -6.32 -4.76
N TYR A 11 6.77 -5.13 -5.14
CA TYR A 11 6.72 -4.00 -4.23
C TYR A 11 5.63 -4.14 -3.16
N THR A 12 4.48 -4.72 -3.55
CA THR A 12 3.30 -4.81 -2.68
C THR A 12 2.70 -6.22 -2.64
N PRO A 13 3.47 -7.27 -2.24
CA PRO A 13 2.98 -8.65 -2.29
C PRO A 13 1.65 -8.90 -1.56
N PRO A 14 1.36 -8.28 -0.37
CA PRO A 14 0.07 -8.48 0.28
C PRO A 14 -1.11 -7.93 -0.53
N TYR A 15 -0.93 -6.76 -1.17
CA TYR A 15 -1.94 -6.17 -2.05
C TYR A 15 -2.16 -7.05 -3.30
N ASP A 16 -1.06 -7.45 -3.97
CA ASP A 16 -1.13 -8.28 -5.18
C ASP A 16 -1.81 -9.61 -4.90
N HIS A 17 -1.47 -10.24 -3.76
CA HIS A 17 -2.09 -11.49 -3.31
C HIS A 17 -3.59 -11.35 -3.15
N ALA A 18 -4.03 -10.32 -2.41
CA ALA A 18 -5.44 -10.09 -2.12
C ALA A 18 -6.24 -9.74 -3.39
N LEU A 19 -5.69 -8.87 -4.25
CA LEU A 19 -6.32 -8.53 -5.54
C LEU A 19 -6.46 -9.76 -6.44
N CYS A 20 -5.38 -10.55 -6.60
CA CYS A 20 -5.39 -11.74 -7.44
C CYS A 20 -6.38 -12.78 -6.93
N GLY A 21 -6.42 -13.03 -5.61
CA GLY A 21 -7.37 -13.95 -4.99
C GLY A 21 -8.82 -13.53 -5.19
N ALA A 22 -9.11 -12.25 -4.99
CA ALA A 22 -10.44 -11.70 -5.15
C ALA A 22 -10.94 -11.71 -6.62
N LEU A 23 -10.06 -11.36 -7.58
CA LEU A 23 -10.38 -11.46 -9.02
C LEU A 23 -10.63 -12.91 -9.43
N ALA A 24 -9.83 -13.85 -8.93
CA ALA A 24 -10.02 -15.28 -9.19
C ALA A 24 -11.33 -15.80 -8.57
N GLY A 25 -11.64 -15.40 -7.33
CA GLY A 25 -12.91 -15.69 -6.67
C GLY A 25 -14.13 -15.15 -7.41
N ALA A 26 -13.96 -14.05 -8.14
CA ALA A 26 -14.99 -13.46 -9.00
C ALA A 26 -15.01 -14.05 -10.43
N GLY A 27 -14.27 -15.15 -10.70
CA GLY A 27 -14.34 -15.94 -11.92
C GLY A 27 -13.33 -15.57 -13.02
N ALA A 28 -12.31 -14.73 -12.74
CA ALA A 28 -11.23 -14.49 -13.67
C ALA A 28 -10.14 -15.57 -13.59
N GLU A 29 -9.52 -15.91 -14.72
CA GLU A 29 -8.29 -16.69 -14.75
C GLU A 29 -7.10 -15.74 -14.53
N VAL A 30 -6.52 -15.73 -13.33
CA VAL A 30 -5.51 -14.74 -12.93
C VAL A 30 -4.12 -15.35 -12.87
N GLU A 31 -3.16 -14.68 -13.52
CA GLU A 31 -1.73 -14.94 -13.40
C GLU A 31 -0.99 -13.71 -12.86
N LEU A 32 -0.31 -13.85 -11.72
CA LEU A 32 0.57 -12.82 -11.15
C LEU A 32 1.99 -13.01 -11.68
N TYR A 33 2.46 -12.07 -12.49
CA TYR A 33 3.84 -11.99 -12.96
C TYR A 33 4.65 -11.07 -12.06
N THR A 34 5.57 -11.64 -11.30
CA THR A 34 6.34 -10.91 -10.27
C THR A 34 7.77 -11.42 -10.19
N SER A 35 8.56 -10.88 -9.27
CA SER A 35 9.85 -11.43 -8.85
C SER A 35 9.73 -12.12 -7.49
N ARG A 36 10.77 -12.84 -7.08
CA ARG A 36 10.87 -13.35 -5.72
C ARG A 36 10.94 -12.18 -4.74
N PHE A 37 10.12 -12.20 -3.72
CA PHE A 37 10.18 -11.22 -2.64
C PHE A 37 11.43 -11.44 -1.77
N ALA A 38 12.15 -10.35 -1.46
CA ALA A 38 13.46 -10.42 -0.81
C ALA A 38 13.39 -10.33 0.72
N TYR A 39 12.25 -9.91 1.29
CA TYR A 39 12.16 -9.54 2.71
C TYR A 39 11.39 -10.53 3.57
N GLY A 40 11.01 -11.68 3.02
CA GLY A 40 10.31 -12.70 3.78
C GLY A 40 9.49 -13.65 2.91
N PRO A 41 8.81 -14.60 3.52
CA PRO A 41 7.84 -15.46 2.83
C PRO A 41 6.65 -14.63 2.36
N VAL A 42 6.02 -15.06 1.27
CA VAL A 42 4.76 -14.51 0.77
C VAL A 42 3.68 -15.59 0.86
N ALA A 43 2.45 -15.18 1.11
CA ALA A 43 1.31 -16.11 1.24
C ALA A 43 1.21 -17.05 0.02
N PRO A 44 0.86 -18.32 0.18
CA PRO A 44 0.60 -19.22 -0.93
C PRO A 44 -0.47 -18.68 -1.88
N ALA A 45 -0.31 -18.92 -3.18
CA ALA A 45 -1.31 -18.51 -4.15
C ALA A 45 -2.55 -19.42 -4.04
N HIS A 46 -3.74 -18.82 -3.86
CA HIS A 46 -5.01 -19.53 -3.81
C HIS A 46 -5.96 -19.00 -4.91
N GLY A 47 -6.42 -19.90 -5.77
CA GLY A 47 -7.32 -19.56 -6.88
C GLY A 47 -6.65 -18.86 -8.06
N TYR A 48 -5.40 -18.44 -7.95
CA TYR A 48 -4.63 -17.82 -9.03
C TYR A 48 -3.26 -18.46 -9.18
N ARG A 49 -2.55 -18.16 -10.27
CA ARG A 49 -1.19 -18.67 -10.52
C ARG A 49 -0.15 -17.59 -10.33
N ARG A 50 0.83 -17.80 -9.42
CA ARG A 50 2.00 -16.91 -9.26
C ARG A 50 3.15 -17.39 -10.11
N ARG A 51 3.77 -16.46 -10.85
CA ARG A 51 4.95 -16.69 -11.68
C ARG A 51 6.09 -15.77 -11.24
N GLU A 52 7.15 -16.35 -10.63
CA GLU A 52 8.41 -15.65 -10.41
C GLU A 52 9.15 -15.51 -11.74
N PHE A 53 8.75 -14.49 -12.51
CA PHE A 53 9.14 -14.33 -13.90
C PHE A 53 10.35 -13.40 -14.06
N PHE A 54 10.42 -12.31 -13.27
CA PHE A 54 11.41 -11.24 -13.38
C PHE A 54 12.63 -11.48 -12.49
N TYR A 55 13.80 -10.97 -12.91
CA TYR A 55 15.05 -10.87 -12.15
C TYR A 55 15.56 -12.21 -11.58
N ARG A 56 15.54 -13.24 -12.38
CA ARG A 56 15.89 -14.60 -11.94
C ARG A 56 17.38 -14.77 -11.62
N ALA A 57 18.30 -14.09 -12.35
CA ALA A 57 19.72 -14.15 -12.08
C ALA A 57 20.11 -13.24 -10.90
N THR A 58 19.44 -12.11 -10.74
CA THR A 58 19.69 -11.19 -9.61
C THR A 58 19.51 -11.87 -8.26
N ARG A 59 18.59 -12.84 -8.14
CA ARG A 59 18.39 -13.61 -6.89
C ARG A 59 19.57 -14.51 -6.51
N LEU A 60 20.42 -14.85 -7.48
CA LEU A 60 21.61 -15.70 -7.27
C LEU A 60 22.82 -14.90 -6.79
N ALA A 61 22.76 -13.57 -6.79
CA ALA A 61 23.86 -12.71 -6.35
C ALA A 61 23.96 -12.70 -4.82
N PRO A 62 25.02 -13.26 -4.21
CA PRO A 62 25.16 -13.38 -2.76
C PRO A 62 25.61 -12.06 -2.09
N GLY A 63 25.30 -11.93 -0.79
CA GLY A 63 25.87 -10.93 0.12
C GLY A 63 25.01 -9.69 0.36
N ASP A 64 25.20 -9.10 1.57
CA ASP A 64 24.50 -7.88 2.03
C ASP A 64 25.41 -6.65 2.10
N SER A 65 26.66 -6.77 1.62
CA SER A 65 27.60 -5.65 1.58
C SER A 65 27.10 -4.53 0.65
N PRO A 66 27.51 -3.26 0.86
CA PRO A 66 27.18 -2.15 -0.04
C PRO A 66 27.59 -2.39 -1.49
N ALA A 67 28.70 -3.11 -1.71
CA ALA A 67 29.17 -3.49 -3.03
C ALA A 67 28.24 -4.53 -3.69
N ALA A 68 27.80 -5.54 -2.93
CA ALA A 68 26.87 -6.55 -3.39
C ALA A 68 25.49 -5.94 -3.71
N GLN A 69 25.04 -4.98 -2.92
CA GLN A 69 23.80 -4.25 -3.19
C GLN A 69 23.88 -3.41 -4.48
N ARG A 70 25.03 -2.76 -4.74
CA ARG A 70 25.28 -2.04 -6.00
C ARG A 70 25.31 -3.01 -7.19
N ALA A 71 26.00 -4.12 -7.07
CA ALA A 71 26.06 -5.16 -8.11
C ALA A 71 24.64 -5.72 -8.41
N ARG A 72 23.84 -6.02 -7.39
CA ARG A 72 22.45 -6.44 -7.57
C ARG A 72 21.61 -5.39 -8.32
N ARG A 73 21.77 -4.10 -8.02
CA ARG A 73 21.04 -3.03 -8.72
C ARG A 73 21.41 -2.99 -10.20
N LEU A 74 22.70 -3.10 -10.53
CA LEU A 74 23.16 -3.12 -11.92
C LEU A 74 22.68 -4.37 -12.65
N LEU A 75 22.77 -5.55 -12.01
CA LEU A 75 22.29 -6.79 -12.58
C LEU A 75 20.77 -6.75 -12.80
N LYS A 76 20.01 -6.23 -11.83
CA LYS A 76 18.57 -6.04 -11.97
C LYS A 76 18.23 -5.15 -13.16
N LEU A 77 18.98 -4.07 -13.38
CA LEU A 77 18.79 -3.19 -14.52
C LEU A 77 19.13 -3.90 -15.85
N ALA A 78 20.19 -4.71 -15.88
CA ALA A 78 20.58 -5.50 -17.05
C ALA A 78 19.53 -6.59 -17.39
N GLU A 79 18.94 -7.25 -16.38
CA GLU A 79 17.87 -8.25 -16.58
C GLU A 79 16.54 -7.62 -16.99
N HIS A 80 16.29 -6.35 -16.60
CA HIS A 80 15.01 -5.70 -16.78
C HIS A 80 14.54 -5.66 -18.24
N VAL A 81 15.43 -5.28 -19.16
CA VAL A 81 15.10 -5.17 -20.58
C VAL A 81 14.73 -6.52 -21.19
N PRO A 82 15.58 -7.57 -21.10
CA PRO A 82 15.23 -8.88 -21.64
C PRO A 82 14.00 -9.49 -20.96
N ASP A 83 13.80 -9.26 -19.67
CA ASP A 83 12.61 -9.77 -18.97
C ASP A 83 11.33 -9.09 -19.45
N MET A 84 11.33 -7.78 -19.65
CA MET A 84 10.19 -7.05 -20.20
C MET A 84 9.91 -7.45 -21.66
N LEU A 85 10.94 -7.67 -22.47
CA LEU A 85 10.77 -8.16 -23.84
C LEU A 85 10.19 -9.59 -23.87
N ARG A 86 10.63 -10.45 -22.95
CA ARG A 86 10.05 -11.79 -22.75
C ARG A 86 8.60 -11.70 -22.29
N TYR A 87 8.31 -10.78 -21.36
CA TYR A 87 6.96 -10.57 -20.84
C TYR A 87 6.01 -10.06 -21.95
N ARG A 88 6.47 -9.20 -22.87
CA ARG A 88 5.65 -8.75 -24.02
C ARG A 88 5.08 -9.92 -24.82
N ARG A 89 5.83 -11.03 -24.97
CA ARG A 89 5.32 -12.24 -25.65
C ARG A 89 4.31 -12.97 -24.77
N ALA A 90 4.58 -13.11 -23.47
CA ALA A 90 3.66 -13.75 -22.55
C ALA A 90 2.32 -12.99 -22.44
N ALA A 91 2.37 -11.66 -22.47
CA ALA A 91 1.21 -10.78 -22.38
C ALA A 91 0.17 -11.00 -23.51
N LEU A 92 0.58 -11.53 -24.66
CA LEU A 92 -0.34 -11.83 -25.76
C LEU A 92 -1.38 -12.90 -25.40
N ALA A 93 -1.12 -13.71 -24.38
CA ALA A 93 -2.05 -14.72 -23.90
C ALA A 93 -3.12 -14.15 -22.94
N ALA A 94 -2.93 -12.93 -22.42
CA ALA A 94 -3.89 -12.29 -21.52
C ALA A 94 -5.00 -11.56 -22.28
N ASP A 95 -6.20 -11.47 -21.73
CA ASP A 95 -7.25 -10.59 -22.23
C ASP A 95 -7.03 -9.16 -21.76
N VAL A 96 -6.52 -8.97 -20.53
CA VAL A 96 -6.15 -7.69 -19.94
C VAL A 96 -4.82 -7.83 -19.21
N VAL A 97 -3.98 -6.80 -19.28
CA VAL A 97 -2.73 -6.68 -18.51
C VAL A 97 -2.84 -5.50 -17.55
N HIS A 98 -2.74 -5.76 -16.25
CA HIS A 98 -2.82 -4.75 -15.21
C HIS A 98 -1.50 -4.67 -14.43
N PHE A 99 -0.76 -3.61 -14.65
CA PHE A 99 0.46 -3.31 -13.91
C PHE A 99 0.12 -2.71 -12.55
N GLN A 100 0.73 -3.24 -11.49
CA GLN A 100 0.69 -2.65 -10.15
C GLN A 100 1.85 -1.68 -9.95
N TRP A 101 3.02 -2.04 -10.48
CA TRP A 101 4.23 -1.23 -10.41
C TRP A 101 5.03 -1.32 -11.70
N LEU A 102 5.83 -0.27 -11.92
CA LEU A 102 6.83 -0.20 -12.97
C LEU A 102 8.20 0.03 -12.34
N ALA A 103 9.16 -0.85 -12.62
CA ALA A 103 10.46 -0.84 -11.95
C ALA A 103 11.36 0.32 -12.40
N VAL A 104 11.31 0.65 -13.70
CA VAL A 104 12.12 1.70 -14.34
C VAL A 104 11.23 2.51 -15.28
N GLN A 105 10.41 3.40 -14.72
CA GLN A 105 9.33 4.10 -15.41
C GLN A 105 9.68 4.69 -16.79
N GLN A 106 10.86 5.32 -16.92
CA GLN A 106 11.28 5.92 -18.19
C GLN A 106 11.59 4.87 -19.27
N LEU A 107 12.15 3.73 -18.89
CA LEU A 107 12.47 2.62 -19.78
C LEU A 107 11.21 1.80 -20.07
N ASP A 108 10.41 1.54 -19.04
CA ASP A 108 9.18 0.76 -19.12
C ASP A 108 8.20 1.33 -20.13
N SER A 109 8.11 2.67 -20.26
CA SER A 109 7.25 3.31 -21.24
C SER A 109 7.48 2.84 -22.70
N ARG A 110 8.70 2.35 -23.00
CA ARG A 110 9.09 1.80 -24.33
C ARG A 110 8.97 0.28 -24.39
N LEU A 111 8.96 -0.39 -23.24
CA LEU A 111 8.98 -1.84 -23.12
C LEU A 111 7.60 -2.45 -22.85
N LEU A 112 6.57 -1.65 -22.63
CA LEU A 112 5.20 -2.13 -22.42
C LEU A 112 4.71 -3.03 -23.56
N PRO A 113 3.90 -4.08 -23.26
CA PRO A 113 3.44 -5.07 -24.26
C PRO A 113 2.43 -4.53 -25.28
N GLY A 114 1.96 -3.31 -25.11
CA GLY A 114 0.97 -2.66 -25.96
C GLY A 114 0.79 -1.23 -25.53
N GLY A 115 -0.44 -0.77 -25.53
CA GLY A 115 -0.88 0.50 -25.03
C GLY A 115 -1.31 1.46 -26.13
N ARG A 116 -1.91 2.56 -25.69
CA ARG A 116 -2.54 3.59 -26.49
C ARG A 116 -1.60 4.13 -27.57
N GLY A 117 -2.12 4.26 -28.79
CA GLY A 117 -1.37 4.75 -29.95
C GLY A 117 -0.50 3.72 -30.68
N ALA A 118 -0.37 2.50 -30.19
CA ALA A 118 0.14 1.41 -30.99
C ALA A 118 -1.04 0.85 -31.79
N GLN A 119 -1.04 1.01 -33.12
CA GLN A 119 -1.95 0.30 -34.03
C GLN A 119 -1.65 -1.19 -34.00
N ALA A 120 -2.01 -1.83 -32.89
CA ALA A 120 -1.70 -3.23 -32.65
C ALA A 120 -2.99 -3.99 -32.39
N TRP A 121 -3.67 -4.31 -33.45
CA TRP A 121 -4.71 -5.34 -33.50
C TRP A 121 -4.23 -6.60 -32.74
N GLY A 122 -5.06 -7.09 -31.82
CA GLY A 122 -4.76 -8.32 -31.06
C GLY A 122 -3.93 -8.16 -29.79
N ARG A 123 -3.60 -6.93 -29.32
CA ARG A 123 -2.91 -6.72 -28.04
C ARG A 123 -3.91 -6.46 -26.91
N PRO A 124 -3.60 -6.94 -25.69
CA PRO A 124 -4.47 -6.68 -24.54
C PRO A 124 -4.47 -5.20 -24.15
N PRO A 125 -5.59 -4.65 -23.69
CA PRO A 125 -5.62 -3.35 -23.04
C PRO A 125 -4.71 -3.35 -21.79
N LEU A 126 -4.08 -2.20 -21.55
CA LEU A 126 -3.15 -1.99 -20.45
C LEU A 126 -3.80 -1.12 -19.37
N VAL A 127 -3.81 -1.62 -18.16
CA VAL A 127 -4.24 -0.90 -16.95
C VAL A 127 -3.04 -0.69 -16.04
N LEU A 128 -2.97 0.44 -15.35
CA LEU A 128 -1.97 0.72 -14.31
C LEU A 128 -2.67 1.18 -13.04
N THR A 129 -2.38 0.55 -11.91
CA THR A 129 -2.66 1.13 -10.59
C THR A 129 -1.56 2.14 -10.25
N ALA A 130 -1.94 3.41 -10.11
CA ALA A 130 -1.03 4.47 -9.70
C ALA A 130 -1.02 4.58 -8.16
N HIS A 131 -0.29 3.69 -7.49
CA HIS A 131 -0.13 3.71 -6.03
C HIS A 131 0.56 4.99 -5.54
N ASP A 132 1.57 5.47 -6.27
CA ASP A 132 2.18 6.79 -6.13
C ASP A 132 1.76 7.63 -7.35
N VAL A 133 0.82 8.53 -7.16
CA VAL A 133 0.19 9.30 -8.26
C VAL A 133 1.18 10.25 -8.92
N LEU A 134 1.96 10.98 -8.10
CA LEU A 134 2.97 11.93 -8.56
C LEU A 134 4.33 11.61 -7.97
N PRO A 135 5.43 11.90 -8.69
CA PRO A 135 6.76 11.82 -8.10
C PRO A 135 6.86 12.83 -6.94
N ARG A 136 7.21 12.33 -5.75
CA ARG A 136 7.39 13.19 -4.55
C ARG A 136 8.48 14.24 -4.72
N GLU A 137 9.47 13.94 -5.54
CA GLU A 137 10.58 14.83 -5.89
C GLU A 137 10.68 14.94 -7.41
N GLY A 138 10.90 16.15 -7.93
CA GLY A 138 11.21 16.32 -9.34
C GLY A 138 10.45 17.46 -10.02
N GLY A 139 11.19 18.25 -10.83
CA GLY A 139 10.66 19.38 -11.59
C GLY A 139 9.81 18.96 -12.81
N ALA A 140 9.49 19.95 -13.65
CA ALA A 140 8.62 19.82 -14.82
C ALA A 140 8.99 18.66 -15.78
N ARG A 141 10.31 18.38 -15.95
CA ARG A 141 10.77 17.28 -16.80
C ARG A 141 10.30 15.91 -16.31
N ARG A 142 10.31 15.69 -14.99
CA ARG A 142 9.89 14.43 -14.38
C ARG A 142 8.37 14.27 -14.47
N ARG A 143 7.61 15.33 -14.23
CA ARG A 143 6.15 15.35 -14.44
C ARG A 143 5.77 15.04 -15.90
N ALA A 144 6.46 15.66 -16.86
CA ALA A 144 6.24 15.38 -18.28
C ALA A 144 6.59 13.93 -18.66
N ALA A 145 7.62 13.32 -18.06
CA ALA A 145 7.95 11.91 -18.26
C ALA A 145 6.88 11.00 -17.66
N GLN A 146 6.37 11.31 -16.46
CA GLN A 146 5.28 10.59 -15.82
C GLN A 146 4.00 10.67 -16.66
N ARG A 147 3.66 11.87 -17.17
CA ARG A 147 2.52 12.04 -18.05
C ARG A 147 2.63 11.16 -19.30
N ARG A 148 3.78 11.18 -19.99
CA ARG A 148 4.01 10.31 -21.16
C ARG A 148 3.90 8.83 -20.85
N LEU A 149 4.31 8.41 -19.64
CA LEU A 149 4.13 7.05 -19.19
C LEU A 149 2.65 6.71 -19.03
N TYR A 150 1.88 7.54 -18.34
CA TYR A 150 0.44 7.35 -18.13
C TYR A 150 -0.35 7.36 -19.44
N ASP A 151 0.11 8.11 -20.44
CA ASP A 151 -0.51 8.13 -21.78
C ASP A 151 -0.35 6.81 -22.54
N ARG A 152 0.51 5.89 -22.05
CA ARG A 152 0.65 4.55 -22.63
C ARG A 152 -0.44 3.57 -22.20
N PHE A 153 -1.17 3.85 -21.13
CA PHE A 153 -2.17 2.97 -20.58
C PHE A 153 -3.57 3.33 -21.08
N ASP A 154 -4.41 2.33 -21.27
CA ASP A 154 -5.80 2.51 -21.67
C ASP A 154 -6.63 3.01 -20.49
N ALA A 155 -6.35 2.53 -19.27
CA ALA A 155 -6.95 3.01 -18.03
C ALA A 155 -5.91 3.14 -16.90
N LEU A 156 -6.16 4.09 -16.00
CA LEU A 156 -5.41 4.30 -14.77
C LEU A 156 -6.35 4.10 -13.59
N VAL A 157 -5.94 3.28 -12.65
CA VAL A 157 -6.63 3.09 -11.37
C VAL A 157 -5.92 3.91 -10.31
N VAL A 158 -6.69 4.70 -9.57
CA VAL A 158 -6.26 5.41 -8.36
C VAL A 158 -7.17 5.00 -7.21
N HIS A 159 -6.71 5.19 -5.97
CA HIS A 159 -7.43 4.69 -4.81
C HIS A 159 -8.34 5.72 -4.13
N SER A 160 -8.35 6.98 -4.62
CA SER A 160 -9.09 8.08 -4.03
C SER A 160 -9.49 9.12 -5.08
N GLU A 161 -10.52 9.91 -4.81
CA GLU A 161 -10.87 11.08 -5.63
C GLU A 161 -9.76 12.14 -5.60
N HIS A 162 -9.04 12.27 -4.47
CA HIS A 162 -7.85 13.09 -4.38
C HIS A 162 -6.81 12.67 -5.43
N GLY A 163 -6.49 11.38 -5.53
CA GLY A 163 -5.57 10.86 -6.54
C GLY A 163 -6.06 11.12 -7.97
N ARG A 164 -7.37 10.99 -8.22
CA ARG A 164 -7.99 11.34 -9.51
C ARG A 164 -7.82 12.82 -9.84
N ALA A 165 -8.13 13.71 -8.89
CA ALA A 165 -7.96 15.14 -9.06
C ALA A 165 -6.51 15.52 -9.39
N ARG A 166 -5.54 14.92 -8.71
CA ARG A 166 -4.12 15.13 -8.98
C ARG A 166 -3.71 14.69 -10.38
N LEU A 167 -4.15 13.51 -10.84
CA LEU A 167 -3.85 13.05 -12.21
C LEU A 167 -4.47 13.95 -13.26
N THR A 168 -5.71 14.36 -13.06
CA THR A 168 -6.45 15.17 -14.07
C THR A 168 -6.04 16.63 -14.06
N GLN A 169 -5.93 17.26 -12.89
CA GLN A 169 -5.69 18.69 -12.76
C GLN A 169 -4.20 19.04 -12.81
N GLU A 170 -3.32 18.26 -12.15
CA GLU A 170 -1.89 18.58 -12.08
C GLU A 170 -1.09 17.98 -13.25
N LEU A 171 -1.46 16.80 -13.75
CA LEU A 171 -0.80 16.18 -14.90
C LEU A 171 -1.59 16.30 -16.21
N GLY A 172 -2.84 16.75 -16.16
CA GLY A 172 -3.71 16.88 -17.33
C GLY A 172 -4.07 15.54 -17.98
N VAL A 173 -4.08 14.44 -17.23
CA VAL A 173 -4.54 13.14 -17.73
C VAL A 173 -6.03 13.22 -18.04
N ASP A 174 -6.46 12.60 -19.14
CA ASP A 174 -7.87 12.53 -19.52
C ASP A 174 -8.69 11.84 -18.42
N ALA A 175 -9.69 12.56 -17.88
CA ALA A 175 -10.52 12.10 -16.78
C ALA A 175 -11.31 10.81 -17.10
N ALA A 176 -11.66 10.59 -18.38
CA ALA A 176 -12.35 9.39 -18.82
C ALA A 176 -11.51 8.10 -18.64
N ARG A 177 -10.19 8.25 -18.51
CA ARG A 177 -9.26 7.13 -18.32
C ARG A 177 -8.87 6.90 -16.86
N VAL A 178 -9.27 7.79 -15.94
CA VAL A 178 -8.91 7.69 -14.53
C VAL A 178 -10.08 7.14 -13.73
N HIS A 179 -9.91 5.96 -13.18
CA HIS A 179 -10.94 5.23 -12.44
C HIS A 179 -10.57 5.14 -10.96
N VAL A 180 -11.51 5.54 -10.10
CA VAL A 180 -11.32 5.42 -8.65
C VAL A 180 -11.80 4.04 -8.21
N ILE A 181 -10.84 3.20 -7.85
CA ILE A 181 -11.09 1.89 -7.23
C ILE A 181 -10.34 1.90 -5.89
N PRO A 182 -11.04 1.92 -4.76
CA PRO A 182 -10.41 2.01 -3.45
C PRO A 182 -9.38 0.90 -3.21
N HIS A 183 -8.43 1.17 -2.33
CA HIS A 183 -7.52 0.15 -1.84
C HIS A 183 -8.29 -0.80 -0.90
N GLY A 184 -8.15 -2.11 -1.09
CA GLY A 184 -8.80 -3.10 -0.21
C GLY A 184 -8.13 -3.20 1.16
N VAL A 185 -8.87 -3.62 2.17
CA VAL A 185 -8.33 -3.85 3.52
C VAL A 185 -7.54 -5.16 3.59
N PHE A 186 -6.55 -5.23 4.47
CA PHE A 186 -5.76 -6.45 4.68
C PHE A 186 -6.45 -7.42 5.65
N ALA A 187 -7.65 -7.89 5.29
CA ALA A 187 -8.48 -8.78 6.11
C ALA A 187 -7.73 -10.05 6.55
N HIS A 188 -6.93 -10.65 5.66
CA HIS A 188 -6.13 -11.84 5.96
C HIS A 188 -5.18 -11.65 7.16
N LEU A 189 -4.70 -10.42 7.45
CA LEU A 189 -3.88 -10.13 8.62
C LEU A 189 -4.72 -10.13 9.91
N ALA A 190 -5.98 -9.69 9.82
CA ALA A 190 -6.88 -9.66 10.98
C ALA A 190 -7.43 -11.05 11.32
N GLU A 191 -7.57 -11.92 10.32
CA GLU A 191 -8.07 -13.29 10.46
C GLU A 191 -7.02 -14.27 11.00
N GLN A 192 -5.72 -13.94 10.90
CA GLN A 192 -4.66 -14.78 11.44
C GLN A 192 -4.80 -14.95 12.94
N SER A 193 -4.94 -16.18 13.42
CA SER A 193 -4.88 -16.50 14.85
C SER A 193 -3.46 -16.26 15.38
N ALA A 194 -3.34 -15.78 16.60
CA ALA A 194 -2.04 -15.66 17.25
C ALA A 194 -1.42 -17.06 17.41
N GLY A 195 -0.43 -17.40 16.60
CA GLY A 195 0.27 -18.68 16.63
C GLY A 195 0.10 -19.59 15.42
N GLU A 196 -0.79 -19.29 14.47
CA GLU A 196 -1.03 -20.12 13.28
C GLU A 196 -0.28 -19.64 12.03
N HIS A 197 1.05 -19.55 12.06
CA HIS A 197 1.83 -19.40 10.83
C HIS A 197 2.63 -20.68 10.56
N PRO A 198 2.33 -21.46 9.47
CA PRO A 198 3.01 -22.74 9.17
C PRO A 198 4.48 -22.60 8.76
N LEU A 199 5.05 -21.41 8.71
CA LEU A 199 6.39 -21.14 8.19
C LEU A 199 7.30 -20.41 9.20
N ALA A 200 7.05 -20.53 10.50
CA ALA A 200 7.96 -20.02 11.51
C ALA A 200 9.21 -20.92 11.61
N LEU A 201 10.20 -20.67 10.75
CA LEU A 201 11.58 -21.00 11.05
C LEU A 201 12.12 -19.97 12.08
N GLY A 202 11.93 -20.25 13.34
CA GLY A 202 12.21 -19.41 14.50
C GLY A 202 10.90 -19.01 15.18
N GLU A 203 10.86 -19.15 16.49
CA GLU A 203 9.71 -18.74 17.29
C GLU A 203 9.30 -17.30 16.89
N PRO A 204 8.00 -17.04 16.62
CA PRO A 204 7.55 -15.67 16.48
C PRO A 204 7.90 -15.00 17.82
N ALA A 205 8.79 -14.02 17.78
CA ALA A 205 8.97 -13.16 18.93
C ALA A 205 7.58 -12.54 19.17
N ALA A 206 6.88 -13.04 20.20
CA ALA A 206 5.66 -12.41 20.66
C ALA A 206 5.97 -10.90 20.77
N PRO A 207 5.06 -10.01 20.39
CA PRO A 207 5.27 -8.60 20.65
C PRO A 207 5.73 -8.51 22.11
N PRO A 208 6.80 -7.77 22.42
CA PRO A 208 7.29 -7.69 23.79
C PRO A 208 6.06 -7.52 24.65
N ALA A 209 5.89 -8.37 25.67
CA ALA A 209 4.68 -8.42 26.49
C ALA A 209 4.54 -7.10 27.23
N PHE A 210 4.12 -6.04 26.53
CA PHE A 210 3.74 -4.76 27.12
C PHE A 210 2.38 -4.97 27.76
N HIS A 211 2.43 -5.46 29.02
CA HIS A 211 1.22 -5.53 29.84
C HIS A 211 0.91 -4.12 30.34
N THR A 212 -0.17 -3.59 29.88
CA THR A 212 -0.70 -2.32 30.36
C THR A 212 -2.22 -2.36 30.36
N ASP A 213 -2.84 -1.83 31.42
CA ASP A 213 -4.28 -1.62 31.51
C ASP A 213 -4.68 -0.25 30.92
N LYS A 214 -3.69 0.60 30.59
CA LYS A 214 -3.93 1.90 29.98
C LYS A 214 -4.36 1.76 28.53
N PRO A 215 -5.16 2.69 27.98
CA PRO A 215 -5.41 2.79 26.56
C PRO A 215 -4.11 2.89 25.76
N VAL A 216 -4.07 2.23 24.59
CA VAL A 216 -2.89 2.20 23.70
C VAL A 216 -3.18 2.96 22.42
N VAL A 217 -2.39 3.97 22.14
CA VAL A 217 -2.34 4.69 20.86
C VAL A 217 -1.18 4.12 20.05
N LEU A 218 -1.47 3.60 18.86
CA LEU A 218 -0.49 2.95 17.99
C LEU A 218 -0.10 3.86 16.81
N PHE A 219 1.20 4.14 16.69
CA PHE A 219 1.84 4.67 15.50
C PHE A 219 2.67 3.56 14.86
N PHE A 220 2.34 3.15 13.62
CA PHE A 220 2.91 1.96 12.98
C PHE A 220 3.55 2.22 11.62
N GLY A 221 4.57 1.40 11.27
CA GLY A 221 5.18 1.28 9.95
C GLY A 221 6.54 1.98 9.81
N LEU A 222 7.08 2.04 8.58
CA LEU A 222 8.40 2.66 8.36
C LEU A 222 8.41 4.11 8.85
N LEU A 223 9.37 4.45 9.74
CA LEU A 223 9.50 5.80 10.25
C LEU A 223 10.17 6.68 9.21
N ARG A 224 9.43 7.62 8.64
CA ARG A 224 9.88 8.58 7.62
C ARG A 224 9.43 9.99 7.99
N PRO A 225 10.13 11.05 7.51
CA PRO A 225 9.80 12.44 7.89
C PRO A 225 8.35 12.84 7.61
N TYR A 226 7.81 12.42 6.45
CA TYR A 226 6.44 12.77 6.06
C TYR A 226 5.36 12.18 6.97
N LYS A 227 5.69 11.17 7.78
CA LYS A 227 4.73 10.52 8.69
C LYS A 227 4.46 11.31 9.97
N GLY A 228 5.18 12.40 10.22
CA GLY A 228 4.88 13.34 11.29
C GLY A 228 5.10 12.78 12.71
N LEU A 229 6.11 11.90 12.88
CA LEU A 229 6.44 11.37 14.20
C LEU A 229 6.81 12.48 15.20
N ASP A 230 7.51 13.50 14.75
CA ASP A 230 7.85 14.69 15.52
C ASP A 230 6.60 15.45 15.99
N VAL A 231 5.62 15.65 15.10
CA VAL A 231 4.33 16.26 15.46
C VAL A 231 3.59 15.43 16.50
N LEU A 232 3.63 14.10 16.37
CA LEU A 232 3.00 13.20 17.35
C LEU A 232 3.67 13.27 18.72
N LEU A 233 4.99 13.29 18.78
CA LEU A 233 5.72 13.37 20.04
C LEU A 233 5.48 14.71 20.73
N ASP A 234 5.39 15.81 19.98
CA ASP A 234 5.01 17.11 20.55
C ASP A 234 3.57 17.10 21.07
N ALA A 235 2.64 16.49 20.33
CA ALA A 235 1.24 16.36 20.73
C ALA A 235 1.05 15.40 21.91
N TRP A 236 1.98 14.46 22.14
CA TRP A 236 1.88 13.49 23.23
C TRP A 236 2.25 14.05 24.61
N LYS A 237 2.93 15.19 24.67
CA LYS A 237 3.36 15.81 25.91
C LYS A 237 2.17 16.07 26.83
N GLY A 238 2.28 15.63 28.09
CA GLY A 238 1.22 15.79 29.10
C GLY A 238 0.10 14.76 29.09
N ILE A 239 0.15 13.75 28.19
CA ILE A 239 -0.80 12.62 28.19
C ILE A 239 -0.23 11.51 29.09
N GLU A 240 -0.79 11.35 30.30
CA GLU A 240 -0.28 10.39 31.29
C GLU A 240 -1.17 9.14 31.47
N ASN A 241 -2.43 9.21 31.06
CA ASN A 241 -3.43 8.16 31.25
C ASN A 241 -3.52 7.14 30.10
N ALA A 242 -2.58 7.19 29.14
CA ALA A 242 -2.49 6.28 28.01
C ALA A 242 -1.03 5.92 27.71
N GLU A 243 -0.79 4.94 26.83
CA GLU A 243 0.54 4.61 26.29
C GLU A 243 0.58 4.87 24.79
N LEU A 244 1.65 5.49 24.30
CA LEU A 244 1.98 5.61 22.90
C LEU A 244 2.94 4.49 22.49
N TRP A 245 2.51 3.66 21.56
CA TRP A 245 3.36 2.63 20.96
C TRP A 245 3.84 3.08 19.58
N ILE A 246 5.14 3.32 19.45
CA ILE A 246 5.81 3.66 18.19
C ILE A 246 6.50 2.40 17.68
N VAL A 247 5.95 1.81 16.62
CA VAL A 247 6.36 0.50 16.11
C VAL A 247 6.74 0.58 14.66
N GLY A 248 8.01 0.29 14.34
CA GLY A 248 8.46 0.22 12.96
C GLY A 248 9.91 0.61 12.73
N MET A 249 10.43 0.20 11.58
CA MET A 249 11.85 0.39 11.25
C MET A 249 12.14 1.84 10.86
N PRO A 250 13.14 2.50 11.49
CA PRO A 250 13.59 3.83 11.10
C PRO A 250 14.18 3.85 9.68
N ARG A 251 13.75 4.85 8.90
CA ARG A 251 14.29 5.21 7.59
C ARG A 251 14.67 6.69 7.54
N MET A 252 14.93 7.27 8.71
CA MET A 252 15.43 8.61 8.96
C MET A 252 16.24 8.57 10.26
N ASP A 253 17.03 9.61 10.51
CA ASP A 253 17.62 9.81 11.84
C ASP A 253 16.52 10.19 12.83
N ILE A 254 16.44 9.44 13.93
CA ILE A 254 15.48 9.63 15.01
C ILE A 254 16.14 9.98 16.34
N SER A 255 17.48 10.13 16.35
CA SER A 255 18.25 10.32 17.59
C SER A 255 17.78 11.53 18.39
N SER A 256 17.52 12.66 17.71
CA SER A 256 17.01 13.86 18.35
C SER A 256 15.58 13.70 18.89
N LEU A 257 14.73 12.93 18.20
CA LEU A 257 13.36 12.67 18.61
C LEU A 257 13.29 11.77 19.87
N LEU A 258 14.30 10.94 20.06
CA LEU A 258 14.37 10.01 21.20
C LEU A 258 15.08 10.59 22.43
N ALA A 259 15.82 11.70 22.28
CA ALA A 259 16.58 12.32 23.36
C ALA A 259 15.67 12.78 24.51
N ASP A 260 14.51 13.38 24.15
CA ASP A 260 13.53 13.92 25.10
C ASP A 260 12.30 13.01 25.28
N LEU A 261 12.41 11.73 24.92
CA LEU A 261 11.28 10.80 24.95
C LEU A 261 10.93 10.41 26.40
N ASP A 262 9.70 10.68 26.81
CA ASP A 262 9.15 10.16 28.05
C ASP A 262 8.90 8.64 27.96
N ARG A 263 9.83 7.86 28.46
CA ARG A 263 9.77 6.39 28.44
C ARG A 263 8.76 5.80 29.43
N SER A 264 8.13 6.61 30.25
CA SER A 264 7.08 6.15 31.18
C SER A 264 5.76 5.92 30.47
N SER A 265 5.49 6.71 29.42
CA SER A 265 4.25 6.64 28.61
C SER A 265 4.47 6.24 27.15
N VAL A 266 5.74 6.15 26.68
CA VAL A 266 6.05 5.81 25.29
C VAL A 266 6.84 4.50 25.18
N ARG A 267 6.33 3.56 24.40
CA ARG A 267 7.01 2.30 24.03
C ARG A 267 7.54 2.42 22.60
N PHE A 268 8.80 2.10 22.40
CA PHE A 268 9.47 2.23 21.12
C PHE A 268 10.05 0.89 20.64
N VAL A 269 9.63 0.46 19.44
CA VAL A 269 10.04 -0.79 18.77
C VAL A 269 10.67 -0.47 17.41
N PRO A 270 11.97 -0.08 17.35
CA PRO A 270 12.65 0.42 16.15
C PRO A 270 13.14 -0.71 15.22
N ARG A 271 12.27 -1.59 14.79
CA ARG A 271 12.63 -2.70 13.90
C ARG A 271 11.54 -2.99 12.90
N PHE A 272 11.87 -3.82 11.92
CA PHE A 272 10.86 -4.42 11.05
C PHE A 272 9.95 -5.36 11.89
N VAL A 273 8.66 -5.27 11.66
CA VAL A 273 7.64 -6.14 12.24
C VAL A 273 7.09 -7.00 11.11
N SER A 274 7.12 -8.31 11.29
CA SER A 274 6.61 -9.26 10.31
C SER A 274 5.06 -9.30 10.30
N ASP A 275 4.49 -9.84 9.23
CA ASP A 275 3.04 -10.02 9.11
C ASP A 275 2.48 -10.94 10.22
N ALA A 276 3.30 -11.86 10.75
CA ALA A 276 2.91 -12.73 11.87
C ALA A 276 2.82 -11.98 13.22
N GLU A 277 3.67 -10.97 13.43
CA GLU A 277 3.70 -10.17 14.66
C GLU A 277 2.69 -9.00 14.64
N LEU A 278 2.42 -8.46 13.45
CA LEU A 278 1.59 -7.28 13.23
C LEU A 278 0.21 -7.38 13.93
N PRO A 279 -0.52 -8.51 13.88
CA PRO A 279 -1.82 -8.65 14.54
C PRO A 279 -1.79 -8.35 16.03
N GLY A 280 -0.70 -8.69 16.73
CA GLY A 280 -0.56 -8.43 18.18
C GLY A 280 -0.62 -6.94 18.51
N TYR A 281 0.05 -6.10 17.72
CA TYR A 281 0.05 -4.65 17.93
C TYR A 281 -1.32 -4.05 17.60
N PHE A 282 -1.90 -4.41 16.44
CA PHE A 282 -3.19 -3.84 16.05
C PHE A 282 -4.34 -4.30 16.95
N ARG A 283 -4.38 -5.56 17.38
CA ARG A 283 -5.42 -6.03 18.31
C ARG A 283 -5.37 -5.29 19.65
N ARG A 284 -4.16 -5.02 20.17
CA ARG A 284 -3.99 -4.31 21.45
C ARG A 284 -4.29 -2.82 21.35
N ALA A 285 -4.11 -2.20 20.20
CA ALA A 285 -4.37 -0.77 20.01
C ALA A 285 -5.84 -0.42 20.27
N ASP A 286 -6.07 0.66 21.00
CA ASP A 286 -7.39 1.28 21.18
C ASP A 286 -7.63 2.38 20.15
N LEU A 287 -6.56 3.02 19.65
CA LEU A 287 -6.56 4.05 18.63
C LEU A 287 -5.32 3.92 17.74
N VAL A 288 -5.46 4.06 16.43
CA VAL A 288 -4.33 4.18 15.50
C VAL A 288 -4.18 5.64 15.09
N VAL A 289 -2.97 6.19 15.15
CA VAL A 289 -2.69 7.59 14.81
C VAL A 289 -1.78 7.68 13.58
N LEU A 290 -2.19 8.48 12.59
CA LEU A 290 -1.48 8.67 11.33
C LEU A 290 -1.33 10.19 11.04
N PRO A 291 -0.42 10.90 11.74
CA PRO A 291 -0.30 12.37 11.69
C PRO A 291 0.57 12.80 10.49
N TYR A 292 0.26 12.26 9.31
CA TYR A 292 1.09 12.42 8.12
C TYR A 292 1.01 13.85 7.58
N ARG A 293 2.12 14.37 7.06
CA ARG A 293 2.16 15.66 6.39
C ARG A 293 1.65 15.60 4.96
N GLU A 294 1.86 14.46 4.32
CA GLU A 294 1.42 14.20 2.96
C GLU A 294 1.25 12.69 2.74
N ILE A 295 0.27 12.28 1.99
CA ILE A 295 0.09 10.90 1.58
C ILE A 295 -0.92 10.81 0.42
N GLU A 296 -0.73 9.85 -0.48
CA GLU A 296 -1.77 9.43 -1.42
C GLU A 296 -2.66 8.37 -0.76
N GLN A 297 -2.04 7.28 -0.31
CA GLN A 297 -2.70 6.19 0.40
C GLN A 297 -1.73 5.53 1.40
N SER A 298 -2.26 4.89 2.42
CA SER A 298 -1.48 4.24 3.47
C SER A 298 -1.94 2.83 3.74
N GLY A 299 -1.05 1.86 3.52
CA GLY A 299 -1.30 0.46 3.91
C GLY A 299 -1.61 0.31 5.40
N VAL A 300 -1.01 1.16 6.26
CA VAL A 300 -1.29 1.16 7.71
C VAL A 300 -2.75 1.54 7.99
N LEU A 301 -3.32 2.48 7.24
CA LEU A 301 -4.73 2.84 7.34
C LEU A 301 -5.62 1.63 7.05
N PHE A 302 -5.40 0.96 5.93
CA PHE A 302 -6.20 -0.21 5.53
C PHE A 302 -5.99 -1.41 6.45
N THR A 303 -4.82 -1.51 7.07
CA THR A 303 -4.60 -2.47 8.17
C THR A 303 -5.45 -2.09 9.38
N ALA A 304 -5.45 -0.84 9.82
CA ALA A 304 -6.26 -0.40 10.96
C ALA A 304 -7.76 -0.66 10.72
N LEU A 305 -8.26 -0.37 9.52
CA LEU A 305 -9.65 -0.66 9.13
C LEU A 305 -9.95 -2.17 9.16
N ALA A 306 -9.02 -3.02 8.70
CA ALA A 306 -9.18 -4.48 8.76
C ALA A 306 -9.35 -4.99 10.19
N PHE A 307 -8.63 -4.40 11.15
CA PHE A 307 -8.76 -4.71 12.57
C PHE A 307 -9.94 -3.95 13.25
N GLY A 308 -10.72 -3.19 12.50
CA GLY A 308 -11.83 -2.40 13.01
C GLY A 308 -11.41 -1.36 14.05
N LYS A 309 -10.22 -0.77 13.89
CA LYS A 309 -9.66 0.18 14.84
C LYS A 309 -10.10 1.61 14.54
N PRO A 310 -10.42 2.42 15.56
CA PRO A 310 -10.56 3.86 15.43
C PRO A 310 -9.27 4.45 14.86
N VAL A 311 -9.39 5.47 13.98
CA VAL A 311 -8.22 6.11 13.38
C VAL A 311 -8.28 7.62 13.57
N LEU A 312 -7.17 8.21 14.03
CA LEU A 312 -6.92 9.65 14.07
C LEU A 312 -5.91 9.98 12.98
N VAL A 313 -6.25 10.85 12.05
CA VAL A 313 -5.44 11.14 10.86
C VAL A 313 -5.22 12.62 10.67
N SER A 314 -4.19 13.00 9.92
CA SER A 314 -4.13 14.35 9.34
C SER A 314 -5.09 14.46 8.16
N ASP A 315 -5.65 15.66 7.95
CA ASP A 315 -6.55 15.98 6.82
C ASP A 315 -5.73 16.15 5.52
N VAL A 316 -5.21 15.04 4.99
CA VAL A 316 -4.37 15.00 3.79
C VAL A 316 -4.73 13.84 2.88
N GLY A 317 -4.65 14.06 1.58
CA GLY A 317 -4.81 13.02 0.57
C GLY A 317 -6.11 12.21 0.73
N GLY A 318 -6.02 10.91 0.55
CA GLY A 318 -7.17 10.01 0.72
C GLY A 318 -7.66 9.87 2.16
N PHE A 319 -6.95 10.40 3.17
CA PHE A 319 -7.41 10.39 4.57
C PHE A 319 -8.62 11.31 4.79
N ALA A 320 -8.68 12.44 4.09
CA ALA A 320 -9.81 13.37 4.11
C ALA A 320 -11.13 12.66 3.71
N GLU A 321 -11.08 11.80 2.70
CA GLU A 321 -12.26 11.05 2.23
C GLU A 321 -12.76 10.06 3.29
N LEU A 322 -11.84 9.42 4.01
CA LEU A 322 -12.20 8.50 5.10
C LEU A 322 -12.81 9.25 6.29
N ALA A 323 -12.28 10.42 6.62
CA ALA A 323 -12.81 11.28 7.67
C ALA A 323 -14.23 11.79 7.30
N ALA A 324 -14.44 12.22 6.06
CA ALA A 324 -15.76 12.61 5.54
C ALA A 324 -16.76 11.44 5.59
N ALA A 325 -16.29 10.19 5.41
CA ALA A 325 -17.11 9.00 5.58
C ALA A 325 -17.38 8.63 7.07
N GLY A 326 -16.85 9.39 8.02
CA GLY A 326 -17.04 9.18 9.47
C GLY A 326 -16.24 8.00 10.05
N ALA A 327 -15.26 7.48 9.35
CA ALA A 327 -14.44 6.35 9.80
C ALA A 327 -13.07 6.76 10.38
N ALA A 328 -12.79 8.06 10.39
CA ALA A 328 -11.62 8.63 11.03
C ALA A 328 -11.94 9.99 11.63
N ARG A 329 -11.22 10.37 12.69
CA ARG A 329 -11.12 11.75 13.15
C ARG A 329 -9.97 12.42 12.41
N ALA A 330 -10.19 13.56 11.78
CA ALA A 330 -9.15 14.30 11.10
C ALA A 330 -8.76 15.57 11.86
N VAL A 331 -7.47 15.95 11.74
CA VAL A 331 -6.89 17.19 12.27
C VAL A 331 -6.02 17.84 11.18
N PRO A 332 -5.75 19.16 11.24
CA PRO A 332 -4.85 19.80 10.30
C PRO A 332 -3.45 19.16 10.30
N PRO A 333 -2.80 18.97 9.12
CA PRO A 333 -1.47 18.39 9.05
C PRO A 333 -0.41 19.30 9.70
N GLY A 334 0.49 18.70 10.49
CA GLY A 334 1.57 19.43 11.17
C GLY A 334 1.15 20.22 12.41
N ASP A 335 -0.12 20.21 12.78
CA ASP A 335 -0.63 20.91 13.96
C ASP A 335 -0.62 20.00 15.19
N ALA A 336 0.43 20.11 16.01
CA ALA A 336 0.58 19.35 17.23
C ALA A 336 -0.49 19.69 18.28
N SER A 337 -0.97 20.94 18.34
CA SER A 337 -2.00 21.36 19.29
C SER A 337 -3.36 20.75 18.96
N ALA A 338 -3.77 20.79 17.68
CA ALA A 338 -5.00 20.15 17.23
C ALA A 338 -4.94 18.63 17.41
N LEU A 339 -3.77 18.02 17.16
CA LEU A 339 -3.56 16.58 17.37
C LEU A 339 -3.66 16.22 18.85
N HIS A 340 -3.04 17.01 19.74
CA HIS A 340 -3.14 16.85 21.19
C HIS A 340 -4.60 16.90 21.67
N GLY A 341 -5.34 17.95 21.25
CA GLY A 341 -6.74 18.10 21.62
C GLY A 341 -7.60 16.90 21.21
N ALA A 342 -7.40 16.41 19.96
CA ALA A 342 -8.12 15.24 19.45
C ALA A 342 -7.72 13.94 20.17
N LEU A 343 -6.45 13.76 20.56
CA LEU A 343 -6.01 12.62 21.36
C LEU A 343 -6.68 12.63 22.75
N VAL A 344 -6.68 13.77 23.46
CA VAL A 344 -7.30 13.92 24.77
C VAL A 344 -8.82 13.67 24.69
N GLU A 345 -9.50 14.25 23.70
CA GLU A 345 -10.92 14.05 23.45
C GLU A 345 -11.26 12.57 23.26
N LEU A 346 -10.58 11.90 22.31
CA LEU A 346 -10.86 10.51 21.97
C LEU A 346 -10.50 9.53 23.09
N LEU A 347 -9.39 9.76 23.81
CA LEU A 347 -9.00 8.91 24.95
C LEU A 347 -9.96 9.06 26.14
N GLY A 348 -10.65 10.19 26.25
CA GLY A 348 -11.67 10.45 27.28
C GLY A 348 -13.08 9.97 26.88
N ASP A 349 -13.33 9.70 25.58
CA ASP A 349 -14.67 9.34 25.09
C ASP A 349 -14.69 7.95 24.42
N ARG A 350 -15.03 6.93 25.22
CA ARG A 350 -15.17 5.55 24.74
C ARG A 350 -16.30 5.39 23.70
N ALA A 351 -17.34 6.23 23.75
CA ALA A 351 -18.44 6.14 22.80
C ALA A 351 -18.00 6.65 21.42
N ALA A 352 -17.22 7.74 21.37
CA ALA A 352 -16.62 8.24 20.14
C ALA A 352 -15.66 7.21 19.51
N LEU A 353 -14.78 6.58 20.28
CA LEU A 353 -13.92 5.50 19.80
C LEU A 353 -14.73 4.32 19.25
N ALA A 354 -15.80 3.91 19.95
CA ALA A 354 -16.66 2.81 19.52
C ALA A 354 -17.39 3.14 18.21
N ALA A 355 -17.85 4.37 18.03
CA ALA A 355 -18.51 4.83 16.80
C ALA A 355 -17.54 4.81 15.60
N LEU A 356 -16.32 5.33 15.77
CA LEU A 356 -15.27 5.26 14.73
C LEU A 356 -14.93 3.81 14.38
N ALA A 357 -14.78 2.94 15.40
CA ALA A 357 -14.50 1.51 15.19
C ALA A 357 -15.63 0.81 14.43
N GLN A 358 -16.89 1.12 14.74
CA GLN A 358 -18.06 0.57 14.05
C GLN A 358 -18.05 1.00 12.58
N ARG A 359 -17.79 2.27 12.30
CA ARG A 359 -17.73 2.79 10.94
C ARG A 359 -16.56 2.19 10.16
N ALA A 360 -15.39 2.05 10.80
CA ALA A 360 -14.23 1.38 10.20
C ALA A 360 -14.56 -0.05 9.77
N ARG A 361 -15.23 -0.84 10.63
CA ARG A 361 -15.68 -2.21 10.29
C ARG A 361 -16.69 -2.22 9.15
N ALA A 362 -17.65 -1.30 9.14
CA ALA A 362 -18.66 -1.20 8.08
C ALA A 362 -18.01 -0.92 6.72
N LEU A 363 -17.05 0.01 6.64
CA LEU A 363 -16.32 0.30 5.41
C LEU A 363 -15.42 -0.87 4.98
N ALA A 364 -14.77 -1.54 5.94
CA ALA A 364 -13.94 -2.71 5.65
C ALA A 364 -14.73 -3.85 5.02
N ALA A 365 -15.96 -4.09 5.49
CA ALA A 365 -16.85 -5.11 4.97
C ALA A 365 -17.62 -4.69 3.70
N GLY A 366 -17.63 -3.40 3.37
CA GLY A 366 -18.36 -2.82 2.25
C GLY A 366 -17.46 -2.36 1.10
N ASP A 367 -17.21 -1.05 1.06
CA ASP A 367 -16.51 -0.41 -0.06
C ASP A 367 -15.04 -0.83 -0.19
N TYR A 368 -14.40 -1.19 0.92
CA TYR A 368 -13.00 -1.62 0.98
C TYR A 368 -12.83 -3.15 1.03
N ALA A 369 -13.93 -3.93 0.93
CA ALA A 369 -13.86 -5.38 0.81
C ALA A 369 -13.29 -5.79 -0.56
N TRP A 370 -12.43 -6.79 -0.57
CA TRP A 370 -11.78 -7.25 -1.81
C TRP A 370 -12.76 -7.77 -2.87
N GLU A 371 -13.91 -8.31 -2.45
CA GLU A 371 -14.98 -8.73 -3.36
C GLU A 371 -15.59 -7.52 -4.09
N THR A 372 -15.76 -6.39 -3.41
CA THR A 372 -16.23 -5.14 -4.01
C THR A 372 -15.17 -4.55 -4.95
N ILE A 373 -13.90 -4.56 -4.53
CA ILE A 373 -12.76 -4.13 -5.34
C ILE A 373 -12.66 -4.98 -6.62
N ALA A 374 -12.74 -6.30 -6.50
CA ALA A 374 -12.68 -7.20 -7.65
C ALA A 374 -13.82 -6.94 -8.65
N ARG A 375 -15.06 -6.78 -8.17
CA ARG A 375 -16.21 -6.47 -9.04
C ARG A 375 -16.02 -5.15 -9.81
N ARG A 376 -15.56 -4.09 -9.12
CA ARG A 376 -15.26 -2.79 -9.77
C ARG A 376 -14.12 -2.93 -10.79
N THR A 377 -13.10 -3.70 -10.47
CA THR A 377 -11.96 -3.94 -11.35
C THR A 377 -12.34 -4.76 -12.58
N LEU A 378 -13.15 -5.82 -12.41
CA LEU A 378 -13.66 -6.61 -13.53
C LEU A 378 -14.59 -5.80 -14.44
N ALA A 379 -15.46 -4.97 -13.89
CA ALA A 379 -16.31 -4.08 -14.67
C ALA A 379 -15.49 -3.10 -15.54
N LEU A 380 -14.38 -2.57 -15.00
CA LEU A 380 -13.43 -1.78 -15.79
C LEU A 380 -12.81 -2.60 -16.91
N TYR A 381 -12.34 -3.82 -16.64
CA TYR A 381 -11.75 -4.67 -17.69
C TYR A 381 -12.75 -5.00 -18.80
N GLU A 382 -13.99 -5.31 -18.43
CA GLU A 382 -15.06 -5.57 -19.41
C GLU A 382 -15.37 -4.35 -20.27
N SER A 383 -15.36 -3.13 -19.71
CA SER A 383 -15.54 -1.91 -20.51
C SER A 383 -14.43 -1.72 -21.53
N LEU A 384 -13.17 -1.92 -21.12
CA LEU A 384 -12.02 -1.82 -22.02
C LEU A 384 -12.04 -2.87 -23.13
N LEU A 385 -12.51 -4.08 -22.85
CA LEU A 385 -12.65 -5.14 -23.88
C LEU A 385 -13.78 -4.85 -24.87
N ARG A 386 -14.89 -4.22 -24.42
CA ARG A 386 -15.97 -3.78 -25.32
C ARG A 386 -15.53 -2.65 -26.24
N GLU A 387 -14.73 -1.70 -25.72
CA GLU A 387 -14.20 -0.57 -26.49
C GLU A 387 -13.11 -0.99 -27.48
N ASN A 388 -12.44 -2.12 -27.23
CA ASN A 388 -11.30 -2.61 -28.00
C ASN A 388 -11.46 -4.11 -28.32
N PRO A 389 -12.50 -4.50 -29.10
CA PRO A 389 -12.73 -5.91 -29.42
C PRO A 389 -11.54 -6.47 -30.19
N ARG A 390 -10.98 -7.57 -29.69
CA ARG A 390 -9.98 -8.35 -30.43
C ARG A 390 -10.66 -8.93 -31.67
N ARG A 391 -10.30 -8.46 -32.84
CA ARG A 391 -10.67 -9.09 -34.12
C ARG A 391 -9.64 -10.11 -34.54
#